data_fba1f1bb7632447c6a7703f7b0f8871d
#
_entry.id   fba1f1bb7632447c6a7703f7b0f8871d
#
_cell.length_a   1.000
_cell.length_b   1.000
_cell.length_c   1.000
_cell.angle_alpha   90.00
_cell.angle_beta   90.00
_cell.angle_gamma   90.00
#
_symmetry.space_group_name_H-M   'P 1'
#
loop_
_entity.id
_entity.type
_entity.pdbx_description
1 polymer ?
#
loop_
_entity_poly.entity_id
_entity_poly.type
_entity_poly.pdbx_seq_one_letter_code
_entity_poly.pdbx_strand_id
1 'polypeptide(L)'
;MTHITRPNNLKYLGFSFWKDKGEWKSKPHKESFKKLFLKLKKLVKRSWSVDLDYRIKKINEVLRGWINYYRQSSMKSALERIIGPWVRNAIRVVIWKQWKTSSKQISSLVKLGINEEEAKGLTFCRRGYQFKSHSSVIKRAISNSRLKKKGLLDPLEYYLKPIA
;
A
#
# COMPACT_ATOMS: atom_id res chain seq x y z
N MET A 1 27.50 -13.96 -25.84
CA MET A 1 27.03 -15.05 -24.99
C MET A 1 26.97 -14.56 -23.55
N THR A 2 25.78 -14.50 -22.93
CA THR A 2 25.64 -14.07 -21.55
C THR A 2 25.87 -15.28 -20.64
N HIS A 3 27.00 -15.34 -19.96
CA HIS A 3 27.28 -16.39 -18.99
C HIS A 3 26.33 -16.25 -17.79
N ILE A 4 25.32 -17.12 -17.67
CA ILE A 4 24.42 -17.19 -16.53
C ILE A 4 25.09 -18.00 -15.43
N THR A 5 26.00 -17.36 -14.68
CA THR A 5 26.73 -18.02 -13.60
C THR A 5 25.88 -18.18 -12.32
N ARG A 6 24.85 -17.36 -12.12
CA ARG A 6 23.92 -17.45 -10.97
C ARG A 6 22.51 -17.00 -11.38
N PRO A 7 21.52 -17.90 -11.43
CA PRO A 7 20.13 -17.58 -11.82
C PRO A 7 19.47 -16.51 -10.95
N ASN A 8 19.89 -16.38 -9.68
CA ASN A 8 19.37 -15.35 -8.76
C ASN A 8 19.67 -13.91 -9.22
N ASN A 9 20.61 -13.72 -10.13
CA ASN A 9 20.94 -12.40 -10.70
C ASN A 9 20.30 -12.18 -12.09
N LEU A 10 19.66 -13.21 -12.65
CA LEU A 10 19.01 -13.09 -13.94
C LEU A 10 17.74 -12.25 -13.80
N LYS A 11 17.70 -11.15 -14.56
CA LYS A 11 16.51 -10.34 -14.77
C LYS A 11 15.98 -10.58 -16.17
N TYR A 12 14.82 -11.18 -16.29
CA TYR A 12 14.13 -11.37 -17.57
C TYR A 12 12.70 -10.86 -17.47
N LEU A 13 12.30 -9.95 -18.36
CA LEU A 13 10.96 -9.33 -18.39
C LEU A 13 10.47 -8.80 -17.03
N GLY A 14 11.38 -8.36 -16.16
CA GLY A 14 11.04 -7.88 -14.82
C GLY A 14 10.89 -8.95 -13.75
N PHE A 15 11.14 -10.21 -14.08
CA PHE A 15 11.20 -11.33 -13.15
C PHE A 15 12.62 -11.62 -12.70
N SER A 16 12.75 -12.18 -11.50
CA SER A 16 13.94 -12.87 -11.00
C SER A 16 13.56 -14.33 -10.73
N PHE A 17 14.54 -15.21 -10.85
CA PHE A 17 14.34 -16.64 -10.67
C PHE A 17 15.17 -17.13 -9.48
N TRP A 18 14.68 -18.15 -8.81
CA TRP A 18 15.43 -18.86 -7.76
C TRP A 18 15.03 -20.33 -7.76
N LYS A 19 15.91 -21.16 -7.21
CA LYS A 19 15.67 -22.59 -7.05
C LYS A 19 15.19 -22.88 -5.64
N ASP A 20 14.06 -23.57 -5.50
CA ASP A 20 13.49 -23.98 -4.22
C ASP A 20 13.18 -25.46 -4.30
N LYS A 21 13.79 -26.28 -3.42
CA LYS A 21 13.64 -27.75 -3.38
C LYS A 21 13.79 -28.43 -4.75
N GLY A 22 14.70 -27.94 -5.58
CA GLY A 22 14.94 -28.50 -6.92
C GLY A 22 14.14 -27.85 -8.05
N GLU A 23 13.07 -27.13 -7.75
CA GLU A 23 12.20 -26.48 -8.74
C GLU A 23 12.57 -25.01 -8.96
N TRP A 24 12.43 -24.55 -10.20
CA TRP A 24 12.61 -23.14 -10.54
C TRP A 24 11.32 -22.37 -10.25
N LYS A 25 11.45 -21.31 -9.41
CA LYS A 25 10.38 -20.38 -9.10
C LYS A 25 10.72 -18.99 -9.58
N SER A 26 9.70 -18.20 -9.92
CA SER A 26 9.85 -16.81 -10.33
C SER A 26 9.24 -15.86 -9.28
N LYS A 27 9.82 -14.66 -9.18
CA LYS A 27 9.29 -13.54 -8.37
C LYS A 27 9.51 -12.23 -9.12
N PRO A 28 8.75 -11.16 -8.84
CA PRO A 28 9.04 -9.85 -9.38
C PRO A 28 10.44 -9.38 -8.98
N HIS A 29 11.20 -8.84 -9.93
CA HIS A 29 12.52 -8.29 -9.66
C HIS A 29 12.43 -7.02 -8.81
N LYS A 30 13.46 -6.74 -7.98
CA LYS A 30 13.52 -5.55 -7.10
C LYS A 30 13.23 -4.22 -7.81
N GLU A 31 13.65 -4.08 -9.05
CA GLU A 31 13.37 -2.88 -9.85
C GLU A 31 11.90 -2.75 -10.24
N SER A 32 11.18 -3.87 -10.38
CA SER A 32 9.73 -3.87 -10.65
C SER A 32 8.96 -3.31 -9.45
N PHE A 33 9.38 -3.67 -8.22
CA PHE A 33 8.86 -3.05 -7.00
C PHE A 33 9.19 -1.55 -6.95
N LYS A 34 10.43 -1.14 -7.26
CA LYS A 34 10.80 0.28 -7.31
C LYS A 34 9.90 1.06 -8.28
N LYS A 35 9.68 0.53 -9.48
CA LYS A 35 8.79 1.14 -10.47
C LYS A 35 7.34 1.24 -9.98
N LEU A 36 6.82 0.18 -9.35
CA LEU A 36 5.49 0.21 -8.72
C LEU A 36 5.40 1.31 -7.66
N PHE A 37 6.33 1.34 -6.70
CA PHE A 37 6.31 2.35 -5.64
C PHE A 37 6.49 3.78 -6.17
N LEU A 38 7.27 4.00 -7.22
CA LEU A 38 7.38 5.31 -7.86
C LEU A 38 6.04 5.76 -8.46
N LYS A 39 5.32 4.86 -9.13
CA LYS A 39 3.96 5.15 -9.65
C LYS A 39 2.99 5.44 -8.51
N LEU A 40 2.94 4.59 -7.49
CA LEU A 40 2.06 4.78 -6.32
C LEU A 40 2.39 6.05 -5.55
N LYS A 41 3.67 6.39 -5.35
CA LYS A 41 4.11 7.64 -4.68
C LYS A 41 3.58 8.88 -5.40
N LYS A 42 3.53 8.89 -6.73
CA LYS A 42 2.94 10.01 -7.49
C LYS A 42 1.45 10.20 -7.15
N LEU A 43 0.71 9.10 -6.99
CA LEU A 43 -0.73 9.13 -6.70
C LEU A 43 -1.07 9.56 -5.26
N VAL A 44 -0.13 9.40 -4.32
CA VAL A 44 -0.33 9.81 -2.91
C VAL A 44 0.34 11.14 -2.57
N LYS A 45 0.89 11.85 -3.56
CA LYS A 45 1.48 13.18 -3.34
C LYS A 45 0.42 14.17 -2.81
N ARG A 46 0.87 15.08 -1.92
CA ARG A 46 0.04 16.16 -1.37
C ARG A 46 -0.41 17.14 -2.45
N SER A 47 0.46 17.43 -3.41
CA SER A 47 0.19 18.37 -4.50
C SER A 47 -0.86 17.89 -5.50
N TRP A 48 -1.22 16.61 -5.46
CA TRP A 48 -2.27 16.07 -6.30
C TRP A 48 -3.63 16.29 -5.63
N SER A 49 -4.25 17.43 -5.95
CA SER A 49 -5.52 17.88 -5.36
C SER A 49 -6.70 17.23 -6.05
N VAL A 50 -6.94 15.97 -5.77
CA VAL A 50 -8.08 15.19 -6.29
C VAL A 50 -8.87 14.57 -5.14
N ASP A 51 -10.11 14.22 -5.43
CA ASP A 51 -10.96 13.50 -4.48
C ASP A 51 -10.36 12.16 -4.07
N LEU A 52 -10.72 11.73 -2.85
CA LEU A 52 -10.19 10.49 -2.28
C LEU A 52 -10.62 9.26 -3.09
N ASP A 53 -11.87 9.22 -3.54
CA ASP A 53 -12.43 8.08 -4.25
C ASP A 53 -11.79 7.94 -5.65
N TYR A 54 -11.55 9.07 -6.33
CA TYR A 54 -10.78 9.08 -7.58
C TYR A 54 -9.34 8.62 -7.36
N ARG A 55 -8.71 9.05 -6.28
CA ARG A 55 -7.35 8.62 -5.90
C ARG A 55 -7.28 7.12 -5.65
N ILE A 56 -8.23 6.56 -4.90
CA ILE A 56 -8.35 5.14 -4.64
C ILE A 56 -8.53 4.36 -5.95
N LYS A 57 -9.40 4.84 -6.85
CA LYS A 57 -9.61 4.25 -8.19
C LYS A 57 -8.28 4.15 -8.95
N LYS A 58 -7.51 5.25 -9.02
CA LYS A 58 -6.21 5.26 -9.72
C LYS A 58 -5.16 4.36 -9.08
N ILE A 59 -5.11 4.28 -7.76
CA ILE A 59 -4.24 3.34 -7.03
C ILE A 59 -4.62 1.90 -7.36
N ASN A 60 -5.92 1.58 -7.37
CA ASN A 60 -6.42 0.26 -7.71
C ASN A 60 -6.08 -0.14 -9.15
N GLU A 61 -6.19 0.78 -10.12
CA GLU A 61 -5.80 0.55 -11.51
C GLU A 61 -4.32 0.13 -11.61
N VAL A 62 -3.43 0.86 -10.93
CA VAL A 62 -1.99 0.56 -10.91
C VAL A 62 -1.71 -0.79 -10.24
N LEU A 63 -2.36 -1.07 -9.11
CA LEU A 63 -2.20 -2.33 -8.37
C LEU A 63 -2.69 -3.52 -9.20
N ARG A 64 -3.88 -3.44 -9.81
CA ARG A 64 -4.43 -4.51 -10.66
C ARG A 64 -3.52 -4.83 -11.82
N GLY A 65 -3.08 -3.81 -12.56
CA GLY A 65 -2.20 -4.01 -13.70
C GLY A 65 -0.87 -4.67 -13.30
N TRP A 66 -0.27 -4.23 -12.18
CA TRP A 66 0.97 -4.82 -11.69
C TRP A 66 0.77 -6.25 -11.19
N ILE A 67 -0.27 -6.52 -10.39
CA ILE A 67 -0.55 -7.85 -9.86
C ILE A 67 -0.88 -8.82 -10.99
N ASN A 68 -1.68 -8.42 -11.98
CA ASN A 68 -2.02 -9.29 -13.12
C ASN A 68 -0.79 -9.65 -13.93
N TYR A 69 0.12 -8.69 -14.18
CA TYR A 69 1.36 -8.96 -14.91
C TYR A 69 2.27 -10.00 -14.21
N TYR A 70 2.36 -9.92 -12.87
CA TYR A 70 3.22 -10.82 -12.08
C TYR A 70 2.45 -12.00 -11.46
N ARG A 71 1.20 -12.24 -11.83
CA ARG A 71 0.31 -13.16 -11.12
C ARG A 71 0.82 -14.58 -11.02
N GLN A 72 1.51 -15.07 -12.04
CA GLN A 72 2.08 -16.43 -12.06
C GLN A 72 3.35 -16.56 -11.20
N SER A 73 3.85 -15.47 -10.65
CA SER A 73 5.06 -15.47 -9.82
C SER A 73 4.74 -15.52 -8.34
N SER A 74 5.69 -16.01 -7.54
CA SER A 74 5.56 -16.06 -6.08
C SER A 74 5.71 -14.66 -5.47
N MET A 75 4.59 -14.00 -5.16
CA MET A 75 4.58 -12.65 -4.58
C MET A 75 3.70 -12.49 -3.35
N LYS A 76 3.10 -13.58 -2.85
CA LYS A 76 2.20 -13.56 -1.67
C LYS A 76 2.80 -12.79 -0.50
N SER A 77 4.01 -13.14 -0.08
CA SER A 77 4.70 -12.49 1.04
C SER A 77 4.96 -11.00 0.79
N ALA A 78 5.32 -10.61 -0.44
CA ALA A 78 5.54 -9.20 -0.79
C ALA A 78 4.23 -8.39 -0.75
N LEU A 79 3.12 -8.97 -1.22
CA LEU A 79 1.81 -8.33 -1.16
C LEU A 79 1.32 -8.15 0.28
N GLU A 80 1.48 -9.19 1.09
CA GLU A 80 1.02 -9.21 2.48
C GLU A 80 1.83 -8.27 3.38
N ARG A 81 3.16 -8.34 3.31
CA ARG A 81 4.06 -7.67 4.27
C ARG A 81 4.57 -6.31 3.82
N ILE A 82 4.61 -6.04 2.52
CA ILE A 82 5.21 -4.82 1.99
C ILE A 82 4.17 -3.94 1.28
N ILE A 83 3.56 -4.42 0.20
CA ILE A 83 2.71 -3.59 -0.66
C ILE A 83 1.41 -3.22 0.04
N GLY A 84 0.69 -4.19 0.59
CA GLY A 84 -0.59 -3.95 1.25
C GLY A 84 -0.49 -2.98 2.43
N PRO A 85 0.41 -3.22 3.42
CA PRO A 85 0.62 -2.28 4.52
C PRO A 85 1.04 -0.88 4.06
N TRP A 86 1.92 -0.79 3.07
CA TRP A 86 2.38 0.48 2.54
C TRP A 86 1.22 1.29 1.92
N VAL A 87 0.41 0.66 1.06
CA VAL A 87 -0.74 1.31 0.40
C VAL A 87 -1.75 1.79 1.44
N ARG A 88 -2.13 0.94 2.39
CA ARG A 88 -3.07 1.31 3.45
C ARG A 88 -2.54 2.49 4.27
N ASN A 89 -1.25 2.47 4.64
CA ASN A 89 -0.65 3.58 5.38
C ASN A 89 -0.60 4.87 4.56
N ALA A 90 -0.25 4.79 3.28
CA ALA A 90 -0.21 5.95 2.39
C ALA A 90 -1.59 6.63 2.28
N ILE A 91 -2.67 5.84 2.18
CA ILE A 91 -4.05 6.38 2.17
C ILE A 91 -4.41 7.00 3.53
N ARG A 92 -4.01 6.40 4.66
CA ARG A 92 -4.21 7.02 5.98
C ARG A 92 -3.52 8.38 6.10
N VAL A 93 -2.30 8.51 5.56
CA VAL A 93 -1.59 9.81 5.49
C VAL A 93 -2.38 10.81 4.65
N VAL A 94 -2.93 10.39 3.51
CA VAL A 94 -3.75 11.27 2.65
C VAL A 94 -4.98 11.75 3.41
N ILE A 95 -5.74 10.85 4.02
CA ILE A 95 -6.95 11.19 4.80
C ILE A 95 -6.59 12.14 5.95
N TRP A 96 -5.55 11.82 6.73
CA TRP A 96 -5.09 12.67 7.82
C TRP A 96 -4.74 14.08 7.36
N LYS A 97 -4.07 14.22 6.22
CA LYS A 97 -3.73 15.52 5.63
C LYS A 97 -4.93 16.33 5.13
N GLN A 98 -6.02 15.65 4.76
CA GLN A 98 -7.27 16.33 4.38
C GLN A 98 -7.95 16.99 5.58
N TRP A 99 -7.70 16.51 6.80
CA TRP A 99 -8.16 17.15 8.03
C TRP A 99 -7.21 18.27 8.44
N LYS A 100 -7.32 19.40 7.77
CA LYS A 100 -6.35 20.51 7.81
C LYS A 100 -6.15 21.14 9.19
N THR A 101 -7.22 21.20 10.02
CA THR A 101 -7.19 21.86 11.33
C THR A 101 -7.23 20.83 12.45
N SER A 102 -6.66 21.19 13.63
CA SER A 102 -6.70 20.33 14.82
C SER A 102 -8.13 19.97 15.24
N SER A 103 -9.04 20.96 15.21
CA SER A 103 -10.45 20.73 15.51
C SER A 103 -11.07 19.71 14.56
N LYS A 104 -10.80 19.79 13.23
CA LYS A 104 -11.27 18.82 12.26
C LYS A 104 -10.66 17.43 12.46
N GLN A 105 -9.40 17.35 12.86
CA GLN A 105 -8.73 16.08 13.17
C GLN A 105 -9.41 15.39 14.36
N ILE A 106 -9.60 16.12 15.46
CA ILE A 106 -10.26 15.60 16.67
C ILE A 106 -11.69 15.17 16.37
N SER A 107 -12.50 16.05 15.78
CA SER A 107 -13.91 15.74 15.47
C SER A 107 -14.04 14.57 14.50
N SER A 108 -13.14 14.43 13.54
CA SER A 108 -13.14 13.30 12.61
C SER A 108 -12.78 11.98 13.29
N LEU A 109 -11.80 11.99 14.21
CA LEU A 109 -11.41 10.81 14.97
C LEU A 109 -12.55 10.37 15.92
N VAL A 110 -13.19 11.32 16.61
CA VAL A 110 -14.32 11.03 17.51
C VAL A 110 -15.49 10.43 16.71
N LYS A 111 -15.84 11.00 15.56
CA LYS A 111 -16.85 10.43 14.64
C LYS A 111 -16.51 9.00 14.17
N LEU A 112 -15.23 8.67 14.13
CA LEU A 112 -14.76 7.33 13.79
C LEU A 112 -14.68 6.38 15.00
N GLY A 113 -15.12 6.82 16.20
CA GLY A 113 -15.22 6.00 17.41
C GLY A 113 -13.95 6.00 18.26
N ILE A 114 -13.10 7.03 18.13
CA ILE A 114 -11.94 7.21 19.00
C ILE A 114 -12.33 8.12 20.18
N ASN A 115 -11.82 7.80 21.38
CA ASN A 115 -12.00 8.65 22.55
C ASN A 115 -11.37 10.03 22.29
N GLU A 116 -12.01 11.08 22.84
CA GLU A 116 -11.59 12.47 22.61
C GLU A 116 -10.18 12.76 23.15
N GLU A 117 -9.84 12.19 24.30
CA GLU A 117 -8.50 12.35 24.89
C GLU A 117 -7.41 11.74 24.01
N GLU A 118 -7.62 10.51 23.50
CA GLU A 118 -6.72 9.88 22.56
C GLU A 118 -6.60 10.68 21.23
N ALA A 119 -7.73 11.22 20.78
CA ALA A 119 -7.77 12.05 19.58
C ALA A 119 -6.96 13.36 19.76
N LYS A 120 -7.12 14.03 20.91
CA LYS A 120 -6.33 15.22 21.30
C LYS A 120 -4.85 14.88 21.43
N GLY A 121 -4.50 13.80 22.14
CA GLY A 121 -3.12 13.34 22.31
C GLY A 121 -2.40 13.09 20.98
N LEU A 122 -3.06 12.41 20.05
CA LEU A 122 -2.49 12.19 18.71
C LEU A 122 -2.40 13.48 17.89
N THR A 123 -3.42 14.33 17.93
CA THR A 123 -3.48 15.58 17.16
C THR A 123 -2.36 16.53 17.57
N PHE A 124 -2.16 16.75 18.87
CA PHE A 124 -1.14 17.64 19.41
C PHE A 124 0.26 17.03 19.51
N CYS A 125 0.40 15.72 19.23
CA CYS A 125 1.71 15.09 19.13
C CYS A 125 2.56 15.82 18.07
N ARG A 126 3.77 16.27 18.43
CA ARG A 126 4.69 17.00 17.53
C ARG A 126 5.35 16.14 16.47
N ARG A 127 5.07 14.82 16.45
CA ARG A 127 5.64 13.91 15.46
C ARG A 127 4.94 14.05 14.10
N GLY A 128 5.69 13.80 13.01
CA GLY A 128 5.23 13.98 11.64
C GLY A 128 4.09 13.04 11.22
N TYR A 129 3.48 13.34 10.08
CA TYR A 129 2.33 12.60 9.51
C TYR A 129 2.56 11.10 9.38
N GLN A 130 3.78 10.70 9.02
CA GLN A 130 4.13 9.29 8.86
C GLN A 130 4.02 8.54 10.19
N PHE A 131 4.54 9.13 11.27
CA PHE A 131 4.41 8.54 12.60
C PHE A 131 2.94 8.44 13.02
N LYS A 132 2.18 9.54 12.88
CA LYS A 132 0.75 9.58 13.24
C LYS A 132 -0.05 8.50 12.50
N SER A 133 0.21 8.32 11.20
CA SER A 133 -0.51 7.32 10.38
C SER A 133 -0.21 5.86 10.77
N HIS A 134 0.93 5.60 11.41
CA HIS A 134 1.28 4.28 11.94
C HIS A 134 0.74 4.02 13.37
N SER A 135 0.21 5.05 14.04
CA SER A 135 -0.33 4.90 15.40
C SER A 135 -1.50 3.91 15.46
N SER A 136 -1.67 3.27 16.61
CA SER A 136 -2.82 2.39 16.88
C SER A 136 -4.15 3.14 16.74
N VAL A 137 -4.18 4.41 17.16
CA VAL A 137 -5.36 5.29 17.08
C VAL A 137 -5.82 5.45 15.63
N ILE A 138 -4.92 5.83 14.71
CA ILE A 138 -5.28 5.95 13.28
C ILE A 138 -5.64 4.59 12.67
N LYS A 139 -4.95 3.52 13.06
CA LYS A 139 -5.28 2.18 12.55
C LYS A 139 -6.65 1.68 13.00
N ARG A 140 -7.10 2.05 14.22
CA ARG A 140 -8.47 1.78 14.69
C ARG A 140 -9.48 2.68 13.99
N ALA A 141 -9.23 3.99 13.95
CA ALA A 141 -10.11 4.97 13.30
C ALA A 141 -10.32 4.67 11.81
N ILE A 142 -9.22 4.44 11.08
CA ILE A 142 -9.23 4.13 9.65
C ILE A 142 -8.77 2.69 9.48
N SER A 143 -9.61 1.75 9.91
CA SER A 143 -9.33 0.31 9.86
C SER A 143 -9.22 -0.22 8.41
N ASN A 144 -8.63 -1.40 8.25
CA ASN A 144 -8.54 -2.04 6.94
C ASN A 144 -9.93 -2.29 6.34
N SER A 145 -10.91 -2.67 7.17
CA SER A 145 -12.29 -2.88 6.74
C SER A 145 -12.94 -1.59 6.23
N ARG A 146 -12.70 -0.45 6.89
CA ARG A 146 -13.18 0.87 6.41
C ARG A 146 -12.53 1.27 5.09
N LEU A 147 -11.24 1.04 4.93
CA LEU A 147 -10.54 1.29 3.66
C LEU A 147 -11.11 0.40 2.54
N LYS A 148 -11.40 -0.86 2.83
CA LYS A 148 -12.03 -1.78 1.87
C LYS A 148 -13.46 -1.33 1.50
N LYS A 149 -14.27 -0.90 2.48
CA LYS A 149 -15.60 -0.29 2.23
C LYS A 149 -15.54 0.97 1.37
N LYS A 150 -14.45 1.74 1.47
CA LYS A 150 -14.16 2.89 0.60
C LYS A 150 -13.64 2.50 -0.79
N GLY A 151 -13.59 1.20 -1.10
CA GLY A 151 -13.19 0.69 -2.40
C GLY A 151 -11.68 0.48 -2.59
N LEU A 152 -10.87 0.62 -1.53
CA LEU A 152 -9.44 0.31 -1.65
C LEU A 152 -9.23 -1.19 -1.82
N LEU A 153 -8.55 -1.57 -2.90
CA LEU A 153 -8.18 -2.94 -3.20
C LEU A 153 -7.23 -3.49 -2.12
N ASP A 154 -7.52 -4.67 -1.59
CA ASP A 154 -6.52 -5.45 -0.86
C ASP A 154 -5.67 -6.23 -1.87
N PRO A 155 -4.35 -5.94 -1.97
CA PRO A 155 -3.50 -6.56 -2.99
C PRO A 155 -3.39 -8.08 -2.84
N LEU A 156 -3.36 -8.59 -1.60
CA LEU A 156 -3.26 -10.03 -1.34
C LEU A 156 -4.56 -10.74 -1.73
N GLU A 157 -5.69 -10.22 -1.29
CA GLU A 157 -7.00 -10.79 -1.60
C GLU A 157 -7.25 -10.82 -3.12
N TYR A 158 -6.87 -9.75 -3.82
CA TYR A 158 -6.98 -9.70 -5.27
C TYR A 158 -6.08 -10.73 -5.97
N TYR A 159 -4.86 -10.93 -5.48
CA TYR A 159 -3.93 -11.92 -6.01
C TYR A 159 -4.44 -13.36 -5.84
N LEU A 160 -5.09 -13.65 -4.70
CA LEU A 160 -5.59 -14.99 -4.39
C LEU A 160 -6.92 -15.35 -5.10
N LYS A 161 -7.63 -14.36 -5.66
CA LYS A 161 -8.83 -14.64 -6.44
C LYS A 161 -8.47 -15.41 -7.72
N PRO A 162 -9.19 -16.50 -8.04
CA PRO A 162 -9.01 -17.17 -9.33
C PRO A 162 -9.28 -16.19 -10.49
N ILE A 163 -8.61 -16.42 -11.61
CA ILE A 163 -8.95 -15.71 -12.85
C ILE A 163 -10.21 -16.41 -13.36
N ALA A 164 -11.31 -15.67 -13.43
CA ALA A 164 -12.50 -16.14 -14.12
C ALA A 164 -12.23 -16.18 -15.62
#